data_e23000dc6cee95abc27a6f0033e1907d
#
_entry.id   e23000dc6cee95abc27a6f0033e1907d
#
_cell.length_a   1.000
_cell.length_b   1.000
_cell.length_c   1.000
_cell.angle_alpha   90.00
_cell.angle_beta   90.00
_cell.angle_gamma   90.00
#
_symmetry.space_group_name_H-M   'P 1'
#
loop_
_entity.id
_entity.type
_entity.pdbx_description
1 polymer ?
#
loop_
_entity_poly.entity_id
_entity_poly.type
_entity_poly.pdbx_seq_one_letter_code
_entity_poly.pdbx_strand_id
1 'polypeptide(L)'
;MEQAVHDEGVTSSVLMLGVREDINELYSMLDTFFMPSLYEGLPVSCVEAQAAGLHCVYSTDVPRESDITGTGIFVDLTADYGTWSNALEEMYIRDRSTQNPELLALRGYSAKENAEALTQYYERLVIE
;
A
#
# COMPACT_ATOMS: atom_id res chain seq x y z
N MET A 1 11.09 -17.63 3.09
CA MET A 1 9.85 -17.50 2.28
C MET A 1 9.80 -18.51 1.15
N GLU A 2 10.81 -18.65 0.28
CA GLU A 2 10.84 -19.64 -0.82
C GLU A 2 10.59 -21.08 -0.33
N GLN A 3 11.22 -21.48 0.78
CA GLN A 3 11.02 -22.79 1.36
C GLN A 3 9.55 -23.01 1.77
N ALA A 4 8.91 -22.01 2.39
CA ALA A 4 7.50 -22.12 2.79
C ALA A 4 6.57 -22.27 1.56
N VAL A 5 6.82 -21.53 0.49
CA VAL A 5 6.08 -21.65 -0.78
C VAL A 5 6.20 -23.06 -1.37
N HIS A 6 7.40 -23.64 -1.29
CA HIS A 6 7.64 -25.00 -1.75
C HIS A 6 6.93 -26.05 -0.87
N ASP A 7 7.05 -25.92 0.45
CA ASP A 7 6.47 -26.86 1.43
C ASP A 7 4.94 -26.89 1.38
N GLU A 8 4.32 -25.72 1.10
CA GLU A 8 2.87 -25.60 0.87
C GLU A 8 2.40 -26.03 -0.53
N GLY A 9 3.33 -26.37 -1.42
CA GLY A 9 3.02 -26.86 -2.76
C GLY A 9 2.42 -25.81 -3.72
N VAL A 10 2.60 -24.51 -3.42
CA VAL A 10 2.03 -23.39 -4.19
C VAL A 10 3.03 -22.68 -5.11
N THR A 11 4.15 -23.31 -5.39
CA THR A 11 5.26 -22.75 -6.20
C THR A 11 4.79 -22.26 -7.57
N SER A 12 3.81 -22.91 -8.18
CA SER A 12 3.27 -22.49 -9.48
C SER A 12 2.37 -21.23 -9.42
N SER A 13 1.92 -20.86 -8.22
CA SER A 13 0.99 -19.75 -7.97
C SER A 13 1.67 -18.55 -7.30
N VAL A 14 2.92 -18.68 -6.87
CA VAL A 14 3.68 -17.63 -6.20
C VAL A 14 4.90 -17.25 -7.02
N LEU A 15 5.00 -15.99 -7.38
CA LEU A 15 6.12 -15.44 -8.11
C LEU A 15 6.98 -14.55 -7.21
N MET A 16 8.18 -15.01 -6.89
CA MET A 16 9.16 -14.26 -6.08
C MET A 16 9.98 -13.34 -6.98
N LEU A 17 9.62 -12.04 -7.01
CA LEU A 17 10.19 -11.08 -7.96
C LEU A 17 11.56 -10.52 -7.53
N GLY A 18 11.93 -10.66 -6.26
CA GLY A 18 13.14 -10.03 -5.72
C GLY A 18 13.07 -8.51 -5.72
N VAL A 19 14.23 -7.87 -5.80
CA VAL A 19 14.33 -6.40 -5.87
C VAL A 19 14.05 -5.95 -7.30
N ARG A 20 13.16 -4.96 -7.45
CA ARG A 20 12.71 -4.43 -8.74
C ARG A 20 12.86 -2.90 -8.77
N GLU A 21 13.10 -2.35 -9.95
CA GLU A 21 13.13 -0.90 -10.21
C GLU A 21 11.85 -0.41 -10.91
N ASP A 22 11.07 -1.32 -11.50
CA ASP A 22 9.82 -1.07 -12.23
C ASP A 22 8.58 -1.24 -11.31
N ILE A 23 8.64 -0.71 -10.10
CA ILE A 23 7.56 -0.88 -9.10
C ILE A 23 6.23 -0.28 -9.57
N ASN A 24 6.25 0.83 -10.30
CA ASN A 24 5.03 1.47 -10.80
C ASN A 24 4.29 0.58 -11.81
N GLU A 25 5.04 -0.10 -12.68
CA GLU A 25 4.49 -1.08 -13.63
C GLU A 25 3.89 -2.26 -12.88
N LEU A 26 4.57 -2.74 -11.83
CA LEU A 26 4.06 -3.82 -10.99
C LEU A 26 2.74 -3.42 -10.32
N TYR A 27 2.65 -2.25 -9.68
CA TYR A 27 1.37 -1.79 -9.12
C TYR A 27 0.28 -1.67 -10.18
N SER A 28 0.65 -1.34 -11.42
CA SER A 28 -0.32 -1.24 -12.51
C SER A 28 -0.93 -2.58 -12.93
N MET A 29 -0.23 -3.70 -12.71
CA MET A 29 -0.70 -5.05 -13.08
C MET A 29 -1.41 -5.79 -11.92
N LEU A 30 -1.29 -5.31 -10.68
CA LEU A 30 -1.90 -5.95 -9.52
C LEU A 30 -3.39 -5.62 -9.42
N ASP A 31 -4.15 -6.51 -8.80
CA ASP A 31 -5.57 -6.30 -8.47
C ASP A 31 -5.74 -5.82 -7.03
N THR A 32 -4.92 -6.35 -6.12
CA THR A 32 -5.00 -6.06 -4.69
C THR A 32 -3.59 -5.95 -4.10
N PHE A 33 -3.39 -5.01 -3.19
CA PHE A 33 -2.17 -4.90 -2.41
C PHE A 33 -2.38 -5.55 -1.03
N PHE A 34 -1.48 -6.45 -0.65
CA PHE A 34 -1.56 -7.23 0.58
C PHE A 34 -0.35 -7.00 1.46
N MET A 35 -0.55 -6.54 2.70
CA MET A 35 0.50 -6.26 3.68
C MET A 35 0.19 -6.85 5.06
N PRO A 36 0.51 -8.11 5.31
CA PRO A 36 0.32 -8.78 6.60
C PRO A 36 1.52 -8.57 7.52
N SER A 37 1.95 -7.33 7.72
CA SER A 37 3.13 -7.00 8.51
C SER A 37 2.87 -7.07 9.99
N LEU A 38 3.88 -7.51 10.76
CA LEU A 38 3.86 -7.53 12.23
C LEU A 38 4.13 -6.15 12.83
N TYR A 39 4.83 -5.31 12.13
CA TYR A 39 5.18 -3.95 12.57
C TYR A 39 5.57 -3.10 11.38
N GLU A 40 5.03 -1.91 11.31
CA GLU A 40 5.37 -0.90 10.32
C GLU A 40 5.38 0.49 10.96
N GLY A 41 6.19 1.40 10.39
CA GLY A 41 6.02 2.83 10.62
C GLY A 41 4.91 3.38 9.71
N LEU A 42 5.27 4.20 8.74
CA LEU A 42 4.38 4.55 7.63
C LEU A 42 4.97 3.92 6.35
N PRO A 43 4.46 2.74 5.92
CA PRO A 43 5.01 2.05 4.76
C PRO A 43 4.68 2.81 3.46
N VAL A 44 5.71 3.30 2.79
CA VAL A 44 5.59 4.05 1.52
C VAL A 44 4.90 3.20 0.45
N SER A 45 5.16 1.89 0.45
CA SER A 45 4.51 0.93 -0.45
C SER A 45 2.98 0.94 -0.38
N CYS A 46 2.39 1.20 0.81
CA CYS A 46 0.95 1.37 0.96
C CYS A 46 0.45 2.64 0.26
N VAL A 47 1.21 3.72 0.35
CA VAL A 47 0.90 4.99 -0.33
C VAL A 47 0.96 4.81 -1.85
N GLU A 48 2.03 4.18 -2.33
CA GLU A 48 2.26 3.91 -3.76
C GLU A 48 1.18 3.00 -4.36
N ALA A 49 0.80 1.94 -3.65
CA ALA A 49 -0.27 1.03 -4.07
C ALA A 49 -1.62 1.78 -4.22
N GLN A 50 -1.99 2.60 -3.24
CA GLN A 50 -3.21 3.41 -3.28
C GLN A 50 -3.13 4.51 -4.34
N ALA A 51 -1.96 5.11 -4.57
CA ALA A 51 -1.73 6.05 -5.65
C ALA A 51 -1.95 5.40 -7.03
N ALA A 52 -1.60 4.13 -7.17
CA ALA A 52 -1.88 3.34 -8.36
C ALA A 52 -3.33 2.85 -8.47
N GLY A 53 -4.19 3.16 -7.49
CA GLY A 53 -5.61 2.79 -7.47
C GLY A 53 -5.88 1.39 -6.96
N LEU A 54 -4.94 0.75 -6.28
CA LEU A 54 -5.14 -0.58 -5.70
C LEU A 54 -5.99 -0.52 -4.43
N HIS A 55 -6.85 -1.50 -4.26
CA HIS A 55 -7.45 -1.82 -2.99
C HIS A 55 -6.46 -2.57 -2.11
N CYS A 56 -6.53 -2.35 -0.80
CA CYS A 56 -5.49 -2.83 0.11
C CYS A 56 -6.08 -3.68 1.24
N VAL A 57 -5.36 -4.75 1.60
CA VAL A 57 -5.63 -5.54 2.80
C VAL A 57 -4.39 -5.49 3.68
N TYR A 58 -4.58 -5.09 4.92
CA TYR A 58 -3.52 -4.88 5.91
C TYR A 58 -3.71 -5.77 7.12
N SER A 59 -2.63 -6.02 7.86
CA SER A 59 -2.78 -6.45 9.26
C SER A 59 -3.22 -5.28 10.15
N THR A 60 -3.81 -5.60 11.29
CA THR A 60 -4.17 -4.58 12.31
C THR A 60 -2.96 -3.90 12.94
N ASP A 61 -1.75 -4.46 12.76
CA ASP A 61 -0.48 -3.91 13.25
C ASP A 61 0.11 -2.85 12.28
N VAL A 62 -0.43 -2.73 11.07
CA VAL A 62 -0.15 -1.61 10.17
C VAL A 62 -0.89 -0.37 10.65
N PRO A 63 -0.24 0.81 10.77
CA PRO A 63 -0.90 2.04 11.20
C PRO A 63 -2.09 2.40 10.32
N ARG A 64 -3.19 2.81 10.93
CA ARG A 64 -4.43 3.20 10.21
C ARG A 64 -4.21 4.36 9.25
N GLU A 65 -3.23 5.21 9.53
CA GLU A 65 -2.79 6.33 8.70
C GLU A 65 -2.24 5.88 7.34
N SER A 66 -1.85 4.60 7.23
CA SER A 66 -1.41 4.01 5.96
C SER A 66 -2.55 3.82 4.96
N ASP A 67 -3.80 3.77 5.44
CA ASP A 67 -4.99 3.71 4.59
C ASP A 67 -5.48 5.13 4.25
N ILE A 68 -4.86 5.72 3.23
CA ILE A 68 -5.12 7.09 2.79
C ILE A 68 -6.52 7.22 2.19
N THR A 69 -6.96 6.20 1.46
CA THR A 69 -8.25 6.17 0.78
C THR A 69 -9.42 5.89 1.73
N GLY A 70 -9.14 5.31 2.90
CA GLY A 70 -10.15 4.90 3.87
C GLY A 70 -10.98 3.69 3.41
N THR A 71 -10.49 2.94 2.42
CA THR A 71 -11.21 1.79 1.84
C THR A 71 -10.55 0.45 2.13
N GLY A 72 -9.41 0.45 2.82
CA GLY A 72 -8.64 -0.74 3.16
C GLY A 72 -9.33 -1.63 4.19
N ILE A 73 -9.13 -2.93 4.09
CA ILE A 73 -9.55 -3.90 5.09
C ILE A 73 -8.36 -4.22 6.01
N PHE A 74 -8.63 -4.20 7.32
CA PHE A 74 -7.64 -4.56 8.33
C PHE A 74 -8.05 -5.88 9.00
N VAL A 75 -7.15 -6.85 8.99
CA VAL A 75 -7.34 -8.18 9.52
C VAL A 75 -6.32 -8.44 10.62
N ASP A 76 -6.78 -9.01 11.74
CA ASP A 76 -5.89 -9.42 12.83
C ASP A 76 -4.93 -10.52 12.36
N LEU A 77 -3.65 -10.43 12.70
CA LEU A 77 -2.65 -11.45 12.33
C LEU A 77 -2.94 -12.83 12.92
N THR A 78 -3.69 -12.89 14.01
CA THR A 78 -4.12 -14.15 14.63
C THR A 78 -5.41 -14.73 14.03
N ALA A 79 -6.03 -14.03 13.07
CA ALA A 79 -7.21 -14.49 12.37
C ALA A 79 -6.90 -15.74 11.54
N ASP A 80 -7.92 -16.57 11.34
CA ASP A 80 -7.79 -17.76 10.49
C ASP A 80 -7.61 -17.41 9.01
N TYR A 81 -7.13 -18.38 8.24
CA TYR A 81 -6.88 -18.19 6.80
C TYR A 81 -8.15 -17.83 6.01
N GLY A 82 -9.33 -18.31 6.44
CA GLY A 82 -10.60 -17.96 5.80
C GLY A 82 -10.92 -16.47 5.90
N THR A 83 -10.65 -15.87 7.06
CA THR A 83 -10.83 -14.43 7.28
C THR A 83 -9.95 -13.62 6.32
N TRP A 84 -8.68 -13.99 6.17
CA TRP A 84 -7.76 -13.36 5.23
C TRP A 84 -8.19 -13.54 3.77
N SER A 85 -8.59 -14.76 3.40
CA SER A 85 -9.07 -15.08 2.04
C SER A 85 -10.30 -14.27 1.68
N ASN A 86 -11.28 -14.19 2.57
CA ASN A 86 -12.49 -13.39 2.35
C ASN A 86 -12.18 -11.91 2.17
N ALA A 87 -11.26 -11.35 2.96
CA ALA A 87 -10.83 -9.96 2.82
C ALA A 87 -10.16 -9.69 1.47
N LEU A 88 -9.31 -10.62 1.02
CA LEU A 88 -8.66 -10.51 -0.29
C LEU A 88 -9.66 -10.66 -1.44
N GLU A 89 -10.60 -11.62 -1.36
CA GLU A 89 -11.66 -11.79 -2.35
C GLU A 89 -12.56 -10.56 -2.43
N GLU A 90 -12.95 -9.97 -1.28
CA GLU A 90 -13.74 -8.75 -1.26
C GLU A 90 -13.03 -7.61 -1.99
N MET A 91 -11.71 -7.46 -1.81
CA MET A 91 -10.94 -6.41 -2.47
C MET A 91 -10.71 -6.70 -3.95
N TYR A 92 -10.52 -7.97 -4.31
CA TYR A 92 -10.31 -8.40 -5.69
C TYR A 92 -11.54 -8.16 -6.58
N ILE A 93 -12.76 -8.37 -6.07
CA ILE A 93 -13.99 -8.18 -6.85
C ILE A 93 -14.43 -6.73 -6.98
N ARG A 94 -13.80 -5.81 -6.26
CA ARG A 94 -14.09 -4.37 -6.39
C ARG A 94 -13.45 -3.83 -7.66
N ASP A 95 -14.18 -2.99 -8.36
CA ASP A 95 -13.58 -2.24 -9.46
C ASP A 95 -12.40 -1.41 -8.94
N ARG A 96 -11.29 -1.47 -9.67
CA ARG A 96 -10.11 -0.69 -9.34
C ARG A 96 -10.49 0.79 -9.18
N SER A 97 -10.10 1.37 -8.08
CA SER A 97 -10.42 2.77 -7.80
C SER A 97 -9.73 3.66 -8.84
N THR A 98 -10.41 4.72 -9.27
CA THR A 98 -9.76 5.77 -10.05
C THR A 98 -8.65 6.38 -9.19
N GLN A 99 -7.45 6.52 -9.76
CA GLN A 99 -6.38 7.27 -9.12
C GLN A 99 -6.92 8.63 -8.69
N ASN A 100 -6.74 8.97 -7.42
CA ASN A 100 -7.21 10.24 -6.88
C ASN A 100 -6.02 11.07 -6.38
N PRO A 101 -5.29 11.75 -7.28
CA PRO A 101 -4.14 12.56 -6.91
C PRO A 101 -4.51 13.72 -5.99
N GLU A 102 -5.75 14.23 -6.07
CA GLU A 102 -6.21 15.31 -5.18
C GLU A 102 -6.33 14.83 -3.73
N LEU A 103 -6.87 13.63 -3.52
CA LEU A 103 -6.94 13.03 -2.18
C LEU A 103 -5.55 12.81 -1.60
N LEU A 104 -4.61 12.31 -2.40
CA LEU A 104 -3.22 12.10 -1.98
C LEU A 104 -2.55 13.43 -1.64
N ALA A 105 -2.77 14.47 -2.43
CA ALA A 105 -2.28 15.82 -2.16
C ALA A 105 -2.85 16.38 -0.85
N LEU A 106 -4.16 16.28 -0.65
CA LEU A 106 -4.84 16.71 0.59
C LEU A 106 -4.31 15.98 1.84
N ARG A 107 -3.84 14.76 1.68
CA ARG A 107 -3.23 13.96 2.75
C ARG A 107 -1.72 14.19 2.90
N GLY A 108 -1.14 15.13 2.14
CA GLY A 108 0.27 15.50 2.24
C GLY A 108 1.22 14.62 1.43
N TYR A 109 0.74 13.86 0.44
CA TYR A 109 1.55 12.96 -0.39
C TYR A 109 1.84 13.52 -1.79
N SER A 110 1.68 14.82 -1.99
CA SER A 110 2.11 15.51 -3.20
C SER A 110 3.55 16.01 -3.07
N ALA A 111 4.48 15.40 -3.78
CA ALA A 111 5.88 15.83 -3.77
C ALA A 111 6.03 17.29 -4.23
N LYS A 112 5.23 17.73 -5.20
CA LYS A 112 5.23 19.10 -5.71
C LYS A 112 4.78 20.08 -4.62
N GLU A 113 3.62 19.87 -4.02
CA GLU A 113 3.07 20.76 -3.00
C GLU A 113 3.95 20.79 -1.75
N ASN A 114 4.52 19.65 -1.35
CA ASN A 114 5.45 19.59 -0.23
C ASN A 114 6.75 20.35 -0.52
N ALA A 115 7.28 20.27 -1.75
CA ALA A 115 8.46 21.02 -2.15
C ALA A 115 8.18 22.55 -2.16
N GLU A 116 7.02 22.96 -2.67
CA GLU A 116 6.60 24.37 -2.66
C GLU A 116 6.43 24.89 -1.23
N ALA A 117 5.75 24.13 -0.36
CA ALA A 117 5.57 24.51 1.03
C ALA A 117 6.90 24.60 1.80
N LEU A 118 7.81 23.67 1.55
CA LEU A 118 9.14 23.66 2.18
C LEU A 118 9.98 24.84 1.69
N THR A 119 9.94 25.16 0.40
CA THR A 119 10.61 26.32 -0.16
C THR A 119 10.13 27.60 0.50
N GLN A 120 8.81 27.83 0.58
CA GLN A 120 8.23 28.99 1.24
C GLN A 120 8.61 29.07 2.72
N TYR A 121 8.69 27.92 3.40
CA TYR A 121 9.11 27.88 4.79
C TYR A 121 10.55 28.37 4.95
N TYR A 122 11.49 27.90 4.14
CA TYR A 122 12.88 28.33 4.18
C TYR A 122 13.07 29.79 3.76
N GLU A 123 12.34 30.27 2.76
CA GLU A 123 12.39 31.69 2.35
C GLU A 123 12.00 32.63 3.49
N ARG A 124 11.00 32.28 4.29
CA ARG A 124 10.61 33.07 5.48
C ARG A 124 11.72 33.12 6.53
N LEU A 125 12.44 32.02 6.75
CA LEU A 125 13.53 31.97 7.73
C LEU A 125 14.75 32.80 7.34
N VAL A 126 14.95 33.07 6.04
CA VAL A 126 16.09 33.85 5.56
C VAL A 126 15.83 35.36 5.62
N ILE A 127 14.57 35.78 5.76
CA ILE A 127 14.17 37.21 5.79
C ILE A 127 14.16 37.78 7.23
N GLU A 128 14.23 36.92 8.25
CA GLU A 128 14.43 37.29 9.66
C GLU A 128 15.91 37.36 10.03
#